data_d1b2bb66fa43f785b143c4bbd9146959
#
_entry.id   d1b2bb66fa43f785b143c4bbd9146959
#
_cell.length_a   1.000
_cell.length_b   1.000
_cell.length_c   1.000
_cell.angle_alpha   90.00
_cell.angle_beta   90.00
_cell.angle_gamma   90.00
#
_symmetry.space_group_name_H-M   'P 1'
#
loop_
_entity.id
_entity.type
_entity.pdbx_description
1 polymer ?
#
loop_
_entity_poly.entity_id
_entity_poly.type
_entity_poly.pdbx_seq_one_letter_code
_entity_poly.pdbx_strand_id
1 'polypeptide(L)'
;MTSSIYNALKEIGFTHIYEVENTVDMVLEAGRQYMHEEKERPMISSYCPAIIRLIQVKYPSLVGNIMKVNPPIDMSAMYYREKLKVSGIPEDQIGLFYATPCAAKIAAVKSPVGEIESAITGVININFLYNRILKFLQRKYTESEAPETDDLLSSRGILWSLTRGEVIHSNGRALAIDGIKNVNEFLEKLENDKPDNIDFLELRACDESCAGGILISGNRFLTVERLKNRAEEYKAREDDRERKLSDGFLNINEHGFLGDISPRPMGKLDEDFSTALKKMERQRRIMCFLPGFDCAGCGAPDCQTLSEDIVQGNAQISHCIFMQHQMIKQNLLSQSQAVRITENIWGEGRLEKNCNKSGAENENI
;
A
#
# COMPACT_ATOMS: atom_id res chain seq x y z
N MET A 1 14.28 21.51 -8.45
CA MET A 1 13.01 21.11 -7.79
C MET A 1 13.23 20.09 -6.67
N THR A 2 13.92 18.99 -6.89
CA THR A 2 14.21 17.96 -5.86
C THR A 2 14.97 18.53 -4.67
N SER A 3 16.01 19.32 -4.88
CA SER A 3 16.79 19.99 -3.82
C SER A 3 15.93 20.90 -2.94
N SER A 4 14.97 21.63 -3.53
CA SER A 4 14.07 22.49 -2.76
C SER A 4 13.13 21.68 -1.85
N ILE A 5 12.68 20.50 -2.31
CA ILE A 5 11.87 19.58 -1.49
C ILE A 5 12.70 19.04 -0.32
N TYR A 6 13.94 18.62 -0.57
CA TYR A 6 14.81 18.09 0.48
C TYR A 6 15.16 19.14 1.53
N ASN A 7 15.47 20.36 1.11
CA ASN A 7 15.71 21.45 2.04
C ASN A 7 14.46 21.75 2.88
N ALA A 8 13.26 21.77 2.24
CA ALA A 8 12.02 21.96 2.97
C ALA A 8 11.71 20.83 3.96
N LEU A 9 12.12 19.59 3.67
CA LEU A 9 12.02 18.47 4.60
C LEU A 9 12.98 18.62 5.79
N LYS A 10 14.20 19.10 5.56
CA LYS A 10 15.15 19.43 6.65
C LYS A 10 14.60 20.52 7.57
N GLU A 11 13.94 21.54 7.04
CA GLU A 11 13.31 22.62 7.83
C GLU A 11 12.23 22.11 8.80
N ILE A 12 11.62 20.97 8.53
CA ILE A 12 10.61 20.37 9.42
C ILE A 12 11.18 19.25 10.30
N GLY A 13 12.52 19.05 10.29
CA GLY A 13 13.23 18.22 11.25
C GLY A 13 13.80 16.89 10.73
N PHE A 14 13.70 16.58 9.45
CA PHE A 14 14.36 15.40 8.88
C PHE A 14 15.86 15.70 8.67
N THR A 15 16.72 14.82 9.17
CA THR A 15 18.18 14.97 9.07
C THR A 15 18.73 14.37 7.78
N HIS A 16 18.19 13.22 7.37
CA HIS A 16 18.57 12.49 6.17
C HIS A 16 17.33 12.21 5.32
N ILE A 17 17.50 12.25 4.01
CA ILE A 17 16.41 12.04 3.06
C ILE A 17 16.92 11.15 1.94
N TYR A 18 16.24 10.02 1.72
CA TYR A 18 16.62 9.02 0.75
C TYR A 18 15.44 8.66 -0.15
N GLU A 19 15.71 8.37 -1.41
CA GLU A 19 14.71 7.84 -2.33
C GLU A 19 14.68 6.30 -2.21
N VAL A 20 13.51 5.74 -1.98
CA VAL A 20 13.32 4.28 -1.82
C VAL A 20 13.78 3.51 -3.05
N GLU A 21 13.61 4.11 -4.21
CA GLU A 21 13.95 3.56 -5.52
C GLU A 21 15.46 3.35 -5.73
N ASN A 22 16.31 3.91 -4.86
CA ASN A 22 17.76 3.70 -4.89
C ASN A 22 18.17 2.23 -4.75
N THR A 23 17.35 1.41 -4.10
CA THR A 23 17.63 -0.02 -3.87
C THR A 23 17.00 -0.97 -4.88
N VAL A 24 16.35 -0.46 -5.93
CA VAL A 24 15.68 -1.31 -6.94
C VAL A 24 16.65 -2.27 -7.62
N ASP A 25 17.89 -1.86 -7.89
CA ASP A 25 18.86 -2.76 -8.53
C ASP A 25 19.25 -3.93 -7.63
N MET A 26 19.25 -3.73 -6.29
CA MET A 26 19.45 -4.81 -5.31
C MET A 26 18.26 -5.76 -5.29
N VAL A 27 17.04 -5.23 -5.37
CA VAL A 27 15.81 -6.04 -5.45
C VAL A 27 15.79 -6.87 -6.74
N LEU A 28 16.22 -6.28 -7.87
CA LEU A 28 16.36 -7.01 -9.14
C LEU A 28 17.35 -8.16 -9.04
N GLU A 29 18.48 -7.96 -8.38
CA GLU A 29 19.48 -9.01 -8.20
C GLU A 29 18.96 -10.14 -7.29
N ALA A 30 18.35 -9.80 -6.15
CA ALA A 30 17.68 -10.77 -5.27
C ALA A 30 16.58 -11.55 -6.02
N GLY A 31 15.80 -10.84 -6.86
CA GLY A 31 14.77 -11.45 -7.71
C GLY A 31 15.33 -12.44 -8.73
N ARG A 32 16.44 -12.12 -9.38
CA ARG A 32 17.13 -13.04 -10.31
C ARG A 32 17.62 -14.28 -9.60
N GLN A 33 18.26 -14.13 -8.44
CA GLN A 33 18.72 -15.26 -7.64
C GLN A 33 17.55 -16.13 -7.23
N TYR A 34 16.47 -15.57 -6.69
CA TYR A 34 15.27 -16.30 -6.30
C TYR A 34 14.65 -17.07 -7.48
N MET A 35 14.50 -16.42 -8.64
CA MET A 35 13.95 -17.05 -9.85
C MET A 35 14.82 -18.19 -10.40
N HIS A 36 16.12 -18.18 -10.13
CA HIS A 36 17.03 -19.26 -10.51
C HIS A 36 16.92 -20.48 -9.60
N GLU A 37 16.72 -20.26 -8.30
CA GLU A 37 16.66 -21.31 -7.28
C GLU A 37 15.28 -21.98 -7.21
N GLU A 38 14.20 -21.17 -7.31
CA GLU A 38 12.82 -21.64 -7.20
C GLU A 38 12.24 -22.11 -8.54
N LYS A 39 11.44 -23.17 -8.46
CA LYS A 39 10.84 -23.82 -9.64
C LYS A 39 9.33 -23.54 -9.80
N GLU A 40 8.66 -23.12 -8.73
CA GLU A 40 7.21 -22.86 -8.78
C GLU A 40 6.89 -21.75 -9.80
N ARG A 41 5.91 -21.99 -10.67
CA ARG A 41 5.50 -21.03 -11.72
C ARG A 41 3.97 -20.95 -11.77
N PRO A 42 3.41 -19.80 -12.15
CA PRO A 42 4.06 -18.50 -12.28
C PRO A 42 4.50 -17.92 -10.92
N MET A 43 5.58 -17.19 -10.87
CA MET A 43 5.99 -16.43 -9.68
C MET A 43 5.24 -15.09 -9.64
N ILE A 44 4.76 -14.70 -8.47
CA ILE A 44 4.03 -13.44 -8.25
C ILE A 44 4.92 -12.47 -7.48
N SER A 45 5.04 -11.24 -7.98
CA SER A 45 5.81 -10.18 -7.31
C SER A 45 5.32 -9.90 -5.89
N SER A 46 6.26 -9.74 -4.95
CA SER A 46 6.01 -9.33 -3.56
C SER A 46 5.82 -7.82 -3.36
N TYR A 47 5.93 -7.02 -4.42
CA TYR A 47 5.97 -5.55 -4.30
C TYR A 47 4.69 -4.91 -3.79
N CYS A 48 3.51 -5.40 -4.21
CA CYS A 48 2.23 -4.79 -3.85
C CYS A 48 1.59 -5.44 -2.63
N PRO A 49 1.65 -4.85 -1.42
CA PRO A 49 1.13 -5.47 -0.21
C PRO A 49 -0.39 -5.68 -0.24
N ALA A 50 -1.14 -4.90 -1.02
CA ALA A 50 -2.57 -5.12 -1.19
C ALA A 50 -2.85 -6.44 -1.92
N ILE A 51 -2.05 -6.75 -2.94
CA ILE A 51 -2.17 -8.01 -3.70
C ILE A 51 -1.74 -9.20 -2.84
N ILE A 52 -0.63 -9.07 -2.10
CA ILE A 52 -0.21 -10.13 -1.18
C ILE A 52 -1.33 -10.45 -0.19
N ARG A 53 -1.95 -9.42 0.42
CA ARG A 53 -3.07 -9.61 1.34
C ARG A 53 -4.29 -10.24 0.66
N LEU A 54 -4.61 -9.82 -0.56
CA LEU A 54 -5.67 -10.44 -1.34
C LEU A 54 -5.42 -11.94 -1.55
N ILE A 55 -4.19 -12.30 -1.92
CA ILE A 55 -3.80 -13.70 -2.12
C ILE A 55 -3.86 -14.46 -0.80
N GLN A 56 -3.27 -13.94 0.28
CA GLN A 56 -3.29 -14.60 1.58
C GLN A 56 -4.71 -14.90 2.09
N VAL A 57 -5.66 -14.03 1.79
CA VAL A 57 -7.04 -14.10 2.32
C VAL A 57 -7.96 -14.87 1.37
N LYS A 58 -7.94 -14.53 0.07
CA LYS A 58 -8.91 -15.03 -0.90
C LYS A 58 -8.39 -16.21 -1.73
N TYR A 59 -7.08 -16.26 -1.98
CA TYR A 59 -6.43 -17.25 -2.86
C TYR A 59 -5.30 -17.99 -2.14
N PRO A 60 -5.57 -18.68 -1.00
CA PRO A 60 -4.52 -19.30 -0.17
C PRO A 60 -3.71 -20.35 -0.92
N SER A 61 -4.26 -21.00 -1.94
CA SER A 61 -3.59 -21.94 -2.84
C SER A 61 -2.43 -21.31 -3.63
N LEU A 62 -2.48 -19.97 -3.87
CA LEU A 62 -1.47 -19.23 -4.62
C LEU A 62 -0.39 -18.57 -3.73
N VAL A 63 -0.45 -18.76 -2.42
CA VAL A 63 0.55 -18.15 -1.50
C VAL A 63 1.95 -18.68 -1.79
N GLY A 64 2.09 -19.93 -2.18
CA GLY A 64 3.37 -20.54 -2.58
C GLY A 64 3.98 -19.91 -3.84
N ASN A 65 3.17 -19.26 -4.67
CA ASN A 65 3.64 -18.58 -5.88
C ASN A 65 4.20 -17.17 -5.62
N ILE A 66 4.01 -16.61 -4.41
CA ILE A 66 4.53 -15.28 -4.07
C ILE A 66 6.05 -15.36 -3.90
N MET A 67 6.79 -14.55 -4.62
CA MET A 67 8.24 -14.44 -4.46
C MET A 67 8.58 -13.94 -3.05
N LYS A 68 9.49 -14.63 -2.37
CA LYS A 68 9.97 -14.23 -1.05
C LYS A 68 11.17 -13.26 -1.18
N VAL A 69 10.97 -12.17 -1.90
CA VAL A 69 11.97 -11.12 -2.12
C VAL A 69 11.50 -9.84 -1.45
N ASN A 70 12.39 -9.20 -0.68
CA ASN A 70 12.08 -7.94 -0.02
C ASN A 70 11.79 -6.85 -1.05
N PRO A 71 10.63 -6.16 -0.94
CA PRO A 71 10.32 -5.05 -1.84
C PRO A 71 11.25 -3.84 -1.57
N PRO A 72 11.35 -2.88 -2.51
CA PRO A 72 12.26 -1.74 -2.36
C PRO A 72 12.11 -0.95 -1.06
N ILE A 73 10.92 -0.88 -0.48
CA ILE A 73 10.67 -0.19 0.78
C ILE A 73 11.44 -0.84 1.95
N ASP A 74 11.40 -2.17 2.06
CA ASP A 74 12.05 -2.89 3.16
C ASP A 74 13.55 -2.99 2.91
N MET A 75 13.96 -3.27 1.66
CA MET A 75 15.36 -3.26 1.25
C MET A 75 16.02 -1.89 1.53
N SER A 76 15.34 -0.79 1.18
CA SER A 76 15.82 0.56 1.41
C SER A 76 15.92 0.87 2.91
N ALA A 77 14.93 0.47 3.71
CA ALA A 77 14.96 0.70 5.15
C ALA A 77 16.14 -0.02 5.81
N MET A 78 16.41 -1.28 5.46
CA MET A 78 17.56 -2.04 5.96
C MET A 78 18.88 -1.43 5.51
N TYR A 79 19.00 -1.09 4.21
CA TYR A 79 20.20 -0.49 3.65
C TYR A 79 20.59 0.82 4.36
N TYR A 80 19.64 1.74 4.49
CA TYR A 80 19.94 3.03 5.10
C TYR A 80 20.12 2.95 6.61
N ARG A 81 19.47 2.00 7.28
CA ARG A 81 19.71 1.74 8.70
C ARG A 81 21.15 1.28 8.92
N GLU A 82 21.63 0.32 8.15
CA GLU A 82 23.01 -0.15 8.24
C GLU A 82 24.01 0.96 7.87
N LYS A 83 23.75 1.72 6.84
CA LYS A 83 24.58 2.86 6.44
C LYS A 83 24.72 3.90 7.55
N LEU A 84 23.64 4.23 8.26
CA LEU A 84 23.65 5.16 9.37
C LEU A 84 24.40 4.60 10.58
N LYS A 85 24.29 3.31 10.87
CA LYS A 85 25.08 2.64 11.91
C LYS A 85 26.59 2.69 11.62
N VAL A 86 26.99 2.38 10.39
CA VAL A 86 28.38 2.44 9.95
C VAL A 86 28.94 3.87 10.06
N SER A 87 28.10 4.89 9.84
CA SER A 87 28.48 6.29 10.06
C SER A 87 28.52 6.72 11.54
N GLY A 88 28.29 5.78 12.48
CA GLY A 88 28.44 5.99 13.92
C GLY A 88 27.18 6.47 14.64
N ILE A 89 26.02 6.42 14.01
CA ILE A 89 24.74 6.76 14.66
C ILE A 89 24.22 5.52 15.42
N PRO A 90 23.98 5.61 16.74
CA PRO A 90 23.44 4.51 17.53
C PRO A 90 22.05 4.05 17.03
N GLU A 91 21.78 2.74 17.08
CA GLU A 91 20.54 2.13 16.59
C GLU A 91 19.28 2.74 17.19
N ASP A 92 19.31 3.02 18.50
CA ASP A 92 18.21 3.62 19.26
C ASP A 92 17.91 5.08 18.90
N GLN A 93 18.81 5.72 18.16
CA GLN A 93 18.67 7.10 17.66
C GLN A 93 18.24 7.14 16.19
N ILE A 94 18.10 5.98 15.52
CA ILE A 94 17.71 5.90 14.11
C ILE A 94 16.20 5.74 14.00
N GLY A 95 15.51 6.81 13.57
CA GLY A 95 14.10 6.78 13.20
C GLY A 95 13.91 6.85 11.68
N LEU A 96 13.41 5.77 11.06
CA LEU A 96 13.11 5.72 9.63
C LEU A 96 11.63 5.96 9.38
N PHE A 97 11.29 6.99 8.61
CA PHE A 97 9.94 7.36 8.26
C PHE A 97 9.71 7.26 6.75
N TYR A 98 8.75 6.45 6.34
CA TYR A 98 8.41 6.27 4.95
C TYR A 98 7.28 7.20 4.51
N ALA A 99 7.55 8.11 3.57
CA ALA A 99 6.54 8.95 2.95
C ALA A 99 5.91 8.23 1.75
N THR A 100 4.59 7.97 1.78
CA THR A 100 3.93 7.15 0.77
C THR A 100 2.54 7.64 0.38
N PRO A 101 2.16 7.47 -0.90
CA PRO A 101 0.78 7.64 -1.36
C PRO A 101 -0.08 6.38 -1.21
N CYS A 102 0.40 5.33 -0.53
CA CYS A 102 -0.21 4.00 -0.52
C CYS A 102 -0.74 3.61 0.86
N ALA A 103 -2.07 3.46 0.98
CA ALA A 103 -2.70 3.00 2.21
C ALA A 103 -2.28 1.55 2.59
N ALA A 104 -2.12 0.67 1.60
CA ALA A 104 -1.70 -0.71 1.85
C ALA A 104 -0.27 -0.79 2.39
N LYS A 105 0.65 0.07 1.95
CA LYS A 105 2.02 0.16 2.52
C LYS A 105 2.00 0.70 3.94
N ILE A 106 1.10 1.65 4.26
CA ILE A 106 0.89 2.10 5.64
C ILE A 106 0.47 0.94 6.55
N ALA A 107 -0.45 0.11 6.08
CA ALA A 107 -0.90 -1.08 6.81
C ALA A 107 0.20 -2.16 6.90
N ALA A 108 0.97 -2.37 5.84
CA ALA A 108 2.05 -3.36 5.78
C ALA A 108 3.16 -3.09 6.80
N VAL A 109 3.55 -1.84 7.02
CA VAL A 109 4.55 -1.49 8.05
C VAL A 109 4.07 -1.86 9.46
N LYS A 110 2.76 -1.77 9.73
CA LYS A 110 2.17 -2.18 11.03
C LYS A 110 1.97 -3.70 11.15
N SER A 111 1.89 -4.40 10.03
CA SER A 111 1.68 -5.84 9.98
C SER A 111 2.42 -6.40 8.76
N PRO A 112 3.75 -6.55 8.87
CA PRO A 112 4.60 -6.95 7.77
C PRO A 112 4.25 -8.35 7.26
N VAL A 113 4.66 -8.62 6.04
CA VAL A 113 4.49 -9.93 5.39
C VAL A 113 5.82 -10.69 5.51
N GLY A 114 5.78 -11.89 6.06
CA GLY A 114 6.97 -12.73 6.21
C GLY A 114 7.95 -12.29 7.29
N GLU A 115 7.71 -11.15 7.97
CA GLU A 115 8.55 -10.62 9.03
C GLU A 115 7.74 -10.37 10.31
N ILE A 116 8.42 -10.39 11.46
CA ILE A 116 7.79 -10.12 12.75
C ILE A 116 7.60 -8.61 12.92
N GLU A 117 8.64 -7.84 12.57
CA GLU A 117 8.66 -6.38 12.71
C GLU A 117 9.21 -5.73 11.44
N SER A 118 8.75 -4.53 11.14
CA SER A 118 9.29 -3.72 10.04
C SER A 118 10.52 -2.95 10.48
N ALA A 119 11.52 -2.84 9.61
CA ALA A 119 12.66 -1.93 9.81
C ALA A 119 12.26 -0.44 9.80
N ILE A 120 11.02 -0.12 9.45
CA ILE A 120 10.48 1.24 9.35
C ILE A 120 9.82 1.63 10.67
N THR A 121 10.26 2.74 11.26
CA THR A 121 9.73 3.28 12.51
C THR A 121 8.31 3.85 12.35
N GLY A 122 8.02 4.48 11.22
CA GLY A 122 6.71 5.07 10.98
C GLY A 122 6.44 5.41 9.52
N VAL A 123 5.18 5.67 9.21
CA VAL A 123 4.73 5.99 7.85
C VAL A 123 3.99 7.31 7.83
N ILE A 124 4.29 8.13 6.84
CA ILE A 124 3.69 9.45 6.67
C ILE A 124 2.94 9.50 5.33
N ASN A 125 1.70 9.97 5.36
CA ASN A 125 0.95 10.25 4.14
C ASN A 125 1.65 11.37 3.35
N ILE A 126 1.95 11.13 2.08
CA ILE A 126 2.70 12.06 1.23
C ILE A 126 1.99 13.41 1.06
N ASN A 127 0.64 13.42 0.98
CA ASN A 127 -0.12 14.66 0.88
C ASN A 127 -0.04 15.48 2.17
N PHE A 128 -0.07 14.82 3.32
CA PHE A 128 0.13 15.51 4.60
C PHE A 128 1.52 16.14 4.65
N LEU A 129 2.55 15.38 4.28
CA LEU A 129 3.93 15.85 4.26
C LEU A 129 4.10 17.03 3.29
N TYR A 130 3.56 16.90 2.07
CA TYR A 130 3.59 17.98 1.06
C TYR A 130 2.97 19.29 1.59
N ASN A 131 1.78 19.20 2.18
CA ASN A 131 1.13 20.38 2.77
C ASN A 131 1.96 21.03 3.88
N ARG A 132 2.70 20.23 4.66
CA ARG A 132 3.58 20.76 5.72
C ARG A 132 4.77 21.51 5.16
N ILE A 133 5.37 21.04 4.06
CA ILE A 133 6.56 21.67 3.46
C ILE A 133 6.21 22.79 2.47
N LEU A 134 4.95 22.92 2.06
CA LEU A 134 4.53 23.86 1.00
C LEU A 134 5.00 25.31 1.25
N LYS A 135 4.93 25.77 2.51
CA LYS A 135 5.38 27.12 2.89
C LYS A 135 6.89 27.32 2.75
N PHE A 136 7.69 26.26 2.77
CA PHE A 136 9.13 26.31 2.62
C PHE A 136 9.57 26.19 1.16
N LEU A 137 8.78 25.55 0.28
CA LEU A 137 9.10 25.39 -1.14
C LEU A 137 9.25 26.71 -1.91
N GLN A 138 8.68 27.79 -1.39
CA GLN A 138 8.79 29.13 -2.00
C GLN A 138 10.09 29.86 -1.62
N ARG A 139 10.86 29.34 -0.67
CA ARG A 139 12.15 29.90 -0.28
C ARG A 139 13.21 29.60 -1.35
N LYS A 140 14.06 30.60 -1.62
CA LYS A 140 15.25 30.37 -2.46
C LYS A 140 16.35 29.82 -1.56
N TYR A 141 16.79 28.60 -1.84
CA TYR A 141 17.96 27.99 -1.20
C TYR A 141 19.20 28.22 -2.07
N THR A 142 20.33 28.43 -1.43
CA THR A 142 21.64 28.52 -2.10
C THR A 142 22.15 27.12 -2.46
N GLU A 143 23.01 26.97 -3.48
CA GLU A 143 23.56 25.68 -3.87
C GLU A 143 24.36 25.00 -2.75
N SER A 144 24.96 25.77 -1.84
CA SER A 144 25.69 25.27 -0.68
C SER A 144 24.80 24.62 0.38
N GLU A 145 23.48 24.83 0.30
CA GLU A 145 22.47 24.24 1.21
C GLU A 145 21.84 22.98 0.62
N ALA A 146 22.25 22.59 -0.60
CA ALA A 146 21.75 21.35 -1.21
C ALA A 146 22.15 20.16 -0.30
N PRO A 147 21.19 19.28 0.07
CA PRO A 147 21.50 18.11 0.87
C PRO A 147 22.43 17.18 0.09
N GLU A 148 23.32 16.50 0.81
CA GLU A 148 24.00 15.34 0.27
C GLU A 148 22.91 14.31 -0.09
N THR A 149 22.81 14.01 -1.36
CA THR A 149 21.92 12.96 -1.87
C THR A 149 22.80 11.81 -2.30
N ASP A 150 22.44 10.61 -1.89
CA ASP A 150 22.95 9.42 -2.54
C ASP A 150 22.39 9.39 -3.94
N ASP A 151 23.22 9.72 -4.92
CA ASP A 151 22.81 9.69 -6.33
C ASP A 151 22.86 8.25 -6.87
N LEU A 152 22.09 7.38 -6.22
CA LEU A 152 21.92 5.97 -6.58
C LEU A 152 20.66 5.71 -7.39
N LEU A 153 19.86 6.73 -7.66
CA LEU A 153 18.61 6.60 -8.39
C LEU A 153 18.85 6.26 -9.85
N SER A 154 18.22 5.18 -10.33
CA SER A 154 18.28 4.74 -11.73
C SER A 154 17.00 5.08 -12.48
N SER A 155 17.09 5.10 -13.79
CA SER A 155 15.94 5.08 -14.68
C SER A 155 15.02 3.90 -14.34
N ARG A 156 15.58 2.72 -14.10
CA ARG A 156 14.84 1.51 -13.66
C ARG A 156 14.11 1.73 -12.33
N GLY A 157 14.78 2.32 -11.34
CA GLY A 157 14.19 2.65 -10.05
C GLY A 157 12.98 3.57 -10.18
N ILE A 158 13.10 4.64 -10.98
CA ILE A 158 12.00 5.58 -11.22
C ILE A 158 10.80 4.87 -11.85
N LEU A 159 11.03 4.00 -12.85
CA LEU A 159 9.97 3.29 -13.57
C LEU A 159 9.37 2.12 -12.78
N TRP A 160 10.04 1.66 -11.72
CA TRP A 160 9.60 0.51 -10.92
C TRP A 160 8.17 0.63 -10.40
N SER A 161 7.76 1.83 -10.03
CA SER A 161 6.43 2.11 -9.50
C SER A 161 5.32 2.15 -10.56
N LEU A 162 5.66 2.09 -11.85
CA LEU A 162 4.71 2.07 -12.96
C LEU A 162 4.35 0.64 -13.37
N THR A 163 3.27 0.48 -14.11
CA THR A 163 2.88 -0.78 -14.73
C THR A 163 3.96 -1.22 -15.71
N ARG A 164 4.36 -2.48 -15.63
CA ARG A 164 5.50 -3.10 -16.33
C ARG A 164 6.90 -2.72 -15.78
N GLY A 165 6.97 -2.03 -14.65
CA GLY A 165 8.25 -1.63 -14.06
C GLY A 165 9.14 -2.81 -13.64
N GLU A 166 8.55 -3.95 -13.27
CA GLU A 166 9.27 -5.19 -12.98
C GLU A 166 9.41 -6.09 -14.22
N VAL A 167 8.32 -6.22 -14.98
CA VAL A 167 8.24 -7.14 -16.13
C VAL A 167 9.32 -6.88 -17.19
N ILE A 168 9.68 -5.62 -17.44
CA ILE A 168 10.73 -5.28 -18.44
C ILE A 168 12.12 -5.79 -18.05
N HIS A 169 12.32 -6.21 -16.81
CA HIS A 169 13.59 -6.73 -16.29
C HIS A 169 13.56 -8.24 -16.03
N SER A 170 12.41 -8.90 -16.24
CA SER A 170 12.29 -10.34 -16.09
C SER A 170 12.80 -11.08 -17.32
N ASN A 171 13.53 -12.16 -17.10
CA ASN A 171 13.92 -13.10 -18.15
C ASN A 171 12.82 -14.16 -18.26
N GLY A 172 12.05 -14.17 -19.35
CA GLY A 172 10.99 -15.13 -19.55
C GLY A 172 9.64 -14.48 -19.96
N ARG A 173 8.59 -15.28 -19.94
CA ARG A 173 7.23 -14.80 -20.24
C ARG A 173 6.61 -14.15 -19.02
N ALA A 174 6.56 -12.84 -19.02
CA ALA A 174 6.06 -12.06 -17.92
C ALA A 174 4.82 -11.24 -18.28
N LEU A 175 3.88 -11.14 -17.36
CA LEU A 175 2.63 -10.42 -17.52
C LEU A 175 2.48 -9.39 -16.40
N ALA A 176 2.10 -8.16 -16.76
CA ALA A 176 1.77 -7.10 -15.83
C ALA A 176 0.26 -6.83 -15.88
N ILE A 177 -0.37 -6.81 -14.70
CA ILE A 177 -1.81 -6.53 -14.54
C ILE A 177 -1.96 -5.51 -13.42
N ASP A 178 -2.68 -4.43 -13.68
CA ASP A 178 -3.05 -3.43 -12.71
C ASP A 178 -4.58 -3.27 -12.57
N GLY A 179 -4.97 -2.61 -11.48
CA GLY A 179 -6.37 -2.50 -11.09
C GLY A 179 -6.89 -3.74 -10.34
N ILE A 180 -7.38 -3.52 -9.12
CA ILE A 180 -7.80 -4.62 -8.22
C ILE A 180 -8.84 -5.55 -8.84
N LYS A 181 -9.75 -5.02 -9.67
CA LYS A 181 -10.76 -5.80 -10.36
C LYS A 181 -10.13 -6.75 -11.37
N ASN A 182 -9.25 -6.24 -12.23
CA ASN A 182 -8.56 -7.03 -13.26
C ASN A 182 -7.69 -8.12 -12.60
N VAL A 183 -6.97 -7.77 -11.52
CA VAL A 183 -6.15 -8.72 -10.78
C VAL A 183 -7.00 -9.81 -10.14
N ASN A 184 -8.14 -9.45 -9.53
CA ASN A 184 -9.02 -10.42 -8.91
C ASN A 184 -9.60 -11.41 -9.94
N GLU A 185 -10.08 -10.92 -11.08
CA GLU A 185 -10.58 -11.75 -12.18
C GLU A 185 -9.49 -12.68 -12.75
N PHE A 186 -8.26 -12.20 -12.81
CA PHE A 186 -7.12 -13.00 -13.26
C PHE A 186 -6.73 -14.08 -12.23
N LEU A 187 -6.67 -13.75 -10.94
CA LEU A 187 -6.34 -14.70 -9.88
C LEU A 187 -7.39 -15.82 -9.76
N GLU A 188 -8.68 -15.52 -9.97
CA GLU A 188 -9.74 -16.53 -10.02
C GLU A 188 -9.52 -17.54 -11.16
N LYS A 189 -9.07 -17.07 -12.32
CA LYS A 189 -8.71 -17.95 -13.44
C LYS A 189 -7.44 -18.75 -13.16
N LEU A 190 -6.42 -18.09 -12.57
CA LEU A 190 -5.14 -18.72 -12.25
C LEU A 190 -5.30 -19.87 -11.24
N GLU A 191 -6.21 -19.73 -10.28
CA GLU A 191 -6.49 -20.77 -9.28
C GLU A 191 -7.14 -22.00 -9.89
N ASN A 192 -8.02 -21.81 -10.88
CA ASN A 192 -8.77 -22.89 -11.54
C ASN A 192 -7.99 -23.52 -12.71
N ASP A 193 -7.36 -22.68 -13.55
CA ASP A 193 -6.63 -23.08 -14.73
C ASP A 193 -5.24 -22.42 -14.69
N LYS A 194 -4.19 -23.18 -14.37
CA LYS A 194 -2.82 -22.65 -14.46
C LYS A 194 -2.52 -22.33 -15.92
N PRO A 195 -2.35 -21.03 -16.28
CA PRO A 195 -2.04 -20.69 -17.66
C PRO A 195 -0.66 -21.25 -18.01
N ASP A 196 -0.62 -22.08 -19.05
CA ASP A 196 0.63 -22.58 -19.59
C ASP A 196 1.47 -21.39 -20.08
N ASN A 197 2.73 -21.37 -19.64
CA ASN A 197 3.73 -20.48 -20.20
C ASN A 197 3.85 -19.04 -19.63
N ILE A 198 3.48 -18.78 -18.39
CA ILE A 198 3.83 -17.54 -17.69
C ILE A 198 4.84 -17.84 -16.58
N ASP A 199 5.98 -17.17 -16.61
CA ASP A 199 7.03 -17.35 -15.62
C ASP A 199 6.90 -16.36 -14.45
N PHE A 200 6.49 -15.12 -14.74
CA PHE A 200 6.42 -14.04 -13.76
C PHE A 200 5.17 -13.17 -13.92
N LEU A 201 4.58 -12.79 -12.79
CA LEU A 201 3.39 -11.93 -12.69
C LEU A 201 3.69 -10.69 -11.86
N GLU A 202 3.62 -9.53 -12.50
CA GLU A 202 3.57 -8.23 -11.84
C GLU A 202 2.10 -7.85 -11.61
N LEU A 203 1.65 -7.93 -10.37
CA LEU A 203 0.26 -7.64 -10.01
C LEU A 203 0.19 -6.37 -9.12
N ARG A 204 -0.62 -5.40 -9.53
CA ARG A 204 -0.79 -4.11 -8.85
C ARG A 204 -2.27 -3.83 -8.56
N ALA A 205 -2.58 -3.35 -7.35
CA ALA A 205 -3.96 -3.10 -6.95
C ALA A 205 -4.54 -1.79 -7.52
N CYS A 206 -3.71 -0.80 -7.82
CA CYS A 206 -4.15 0.51 -8.31
C CYS A 206 -4.06 0.57 -9.84
N ASP A 207 -5.01 1.25 -10.51
CA ASP A 207 -4.93 1.58 -11.94
C ASP A 207 -3.75 2.52 -12.19
N GLU A 208 -2.96 2.30 -13.22
CA GLU A 208 -1.66 2.95 -13.46
C GLU A 208 -0.67 2.67 -12.32
N SER A 209 -0.76 1.51 -11.69
CA SER A 209 0.11 1.07 -10.60
C SER A 209 0.18 2.11 -9.45
N CYS A 210 1.37 2.37 -8.89
CA CYS A 210 1.51 3.31 -7.77
C CYS A 210 1.22 4.76 -8.15
N ALA A 211 1.31 5.14 -9.43
CA ALA A 211 0.93 6.47 -9.91
C ALA A 211 -0.57 6.77 -9.75
N GLY A 212 -1.42 5.72 -9.68
CA GLY A 212 -2.85 5.80 -9.39
C GLY A 212 -3.23 5.51 -7.94
N GLY A 213 -2.27 5.57 -7.01
CA GLY A 213 -2.51 5.30 -5.59
C GLY A 213 -3.59 6.21 -5.00
N ILE A 214 -4.45 5.63 -4.13
CA ILE A 214 -5.64 6.33 -3.57
C ILE A 214 -5.32 7.55 -2.72
N LEU A 215 -4.09 7.70 -2.26
CA LEU A 215 -3.63 8.86 -1.49
C LEU A 215 -2.87 9.89 -2.36
N ILE A 216 -2.90 9.76 -3.68
CA ILE A 216 -2.38 10.76 -4.62
C ILE A 216 -3.50 11.72 -4.99
N SER A 217 -3.24 13.03 -4.84
CA SER A 217 -4.20 14.09 -5.23
C SER A 217 -4.10 14.50 -6.70
N GLY A 218 -3.04 14.08 -7.39
CA GLY A 218 -2.76 14.45 -8.78
C GLY A 218 -3.46 13.56 -9.81
N ASN A 219 -3.48 14.01 -11.08
CA ASN A 219 -3.92 13.18 -12.18
C ASN A 219 -2.91 12.07 -12.45
N ARG A 220 -3.33 10.80 -12.36
CA ARG A 220 -2.46 9.63 -12.50
C ARG A 220 -1.74 9.55 -13.83
N PHE A 221 -2.41 9.88 -14.93
CA PHE A 221 -1.82 9.84 -16.28
C PHE A 221 -0.71 10.88 -16.44
N LEU A 222 -0.91 12.10 -15.92
CA LEU A 222 0.15 13.11 -15.88
C LEU A 222 1.31 12.71 -14.96
N THR A 223 1.03 11.98 -13.88
CA THR A 223 2.06 11.45 -12.99
C THR A 223 2.92 10.42 -13.71
N VAL A 224 2.31 9.49 -14.46
CA VAL A 224 3.01 8.51 -15.30
C VAL A 224 3.95 9.21 -16.28
N GLU A 225 3.46 10.20 -17.03
CA GLU A 225 4.29 10.92 -18.01
C GLU A 225 5.45 11.69 -17.35
N ARG A 226 5.22 12.30 -16.19
CA ARG A 226 6.30 12.98 -15.43
C ARG A 226 7.37 12.00 -14.96
N LEU A 227 6.99 10.79 -14.50
CA LEU A 227 7.94 9.78 -14.09
C LEU A 227 8.72 9.22 -15.27
N LYS A 228 8.10 8.99 -16.42
CA LYS A 228 8.79 8.59 -17.65
C LYS A 228 9.82 9.64 -18.09
N ASN A 229 9.43 10.91 -18.14
CA ASN A 229 10.34 12.00 -18.50
C ASN A 229 11.51 12.10 -17.50
N ARG A 230 11.26 11.96 -16.20
CA ARG A 230 12.31 11.89 -15.19
C ARG A 230 13.26 10.70 -15.41
N ALA A 231 12.71 9.53 -15.74
CA ALA A 231 13.52 8.35 -16.03
C ALA A 231 14.46 8.53 -17.21
N GLU A 232 14.01 9.19 -18.30
CA GLU A 232 14.86 9.50 -19.45
C GLU A 232 16.00 10.47 -19.08
N GLU A 233 15.77 11.45 -18.20
CA GLU A 233 16.85 12.33 -17.71
C GLU A 233 17.91 11.56 -16.92
N TYR A 234 17.53 10.51 -16.19
CA TYR A 234 18.45 9.69 -15.40
C TYR A 234 19.18 8.63 -16.23
N LYS A 235 18.62 8.19 -17.33
CA LYS A 235 19.21 7.20 -18.22
C LYS A 235 20.60 7.61 -18.74
N ALA A 236 20.78 8.89 -19.01
CA ALA A 236 22.06 9.44 -19.46
C ALA A 236 23.19 9.41 -18.39
N ARG A 237 22.87 9.08 -17.13
CA ARG A 237 23.81 9.06 -16.00
C ARG A 237 24.13 7.65 -15.49
N GLU A 238 23.64 6.61 -16.16
CA GLU A 238 23.75 5.22 -15.68
C GLU A 238 25.18 4.69 -15.63
N ASP A 239 26.07 5.11 -16.54
CA ASP A 239 27.46 4.62 -16.64
C ASP A 239 28.32 4.92 -15.39
N ASP A 240 28.07 6.04 -14.70
CA ASP A 240 28.83 6.42 -13.50
C ASP A 240 28.34 5.71 -12.22
N ARG A 241 27.16 5.12 -12.29
CA ARG A 241 26.42 4.61 -11.14
C ARG A 241 26.72 3.13 -10.82
N GLU A 242 26.95 2.29 -11.83
CA GLU A 242 27.29 0.87 -11.64
C GLU A 242 28.57 0.72 -10.77
N ARG A 243 29.46 1.73 -10.77
CA ARG A 243 30.63 1.78 -9.90
C ARG A 243 30.32 2.05 -8.44
N LYS A 244 29.23 2.75 -8.09
CA LYS A 244 28.88 3.13 -6.72
C LYS A 244 28.08 2.05 -5.97
N LEU A 245 27.35 1.20 -6.70
CA LEU A 245 26.59 0.08 -6.11
C LEU A 245 27.45 -1.08 -5.63
N SER A 246 28.72 -1.15 -6.10
CA SER A 246 29.66 -2.21 -5.73
C SER A 246 30.22 -2.10 -4.30
N ASP A 247 29.88 -1.07 -3.55
CA ASP A 247 30.45 -0.79 -2.22
C ASP A 247 29.90 -1.68 -1.08
N GLY A 248 29.07 -2.67 -1.38
CA GLY A 248 28.84 -3.85 -0.51
C GLY A 248 28.22 -3.61 0.86
N PHE A 249 27.52 -2.49 1.09
CA PHE A 249 26.93 -2.18 2.40
C PHE A 249 25.83 -3.13 2.85
N LEU A 250 25.13 -3.78 1.91
CA LEU A 250 24.08 -4.72 2.24
C LEU A 250 24.41 -6.08 1.63
N ASN A 251 24.40 -7.11 2.45
CA ASN A 251 24.50 -8.47 1.98
C ASN A 251 23.11 -8.93 1.49
N ILE A 252 22.93 -9.05 0.18
CA ILE A 252 21.67 -9.49 -0.44
C ILE A 252 21.26 -10.87 0.09
N ASN A 253 22.20 -11.76 0.38
CA ASN A 253 21.89 -13.09 0.91
C ASN A 253 21.28 -13.05 2.32
N GLU A 254 21.55 -12.01 3.11
CA GLU A 254 21.00 -11.84 4.46
C GLU A 254 19.71 -11.02 4.47
N HIS A 255 19.59 -10.04 3.59
CA HIS A 255 18.55 -9.03 3.65
C HIS A 255 17.65 -8.98 2.39
N GLY A 256 18.00 -9.74 1.34
CA GLY A 256 17.25 -9.75 0.07
C GLY A 256 15.93 -10.51 0.13
N PHE A 257 15.76 -11.38 1.11
CA PHE A 257 14.67 -12.34 1.14
C PHE A 257 13.73 -12.16 2.33
N LEU A 258 12.44 -12.35 2.08
CA LEU A 258 11.39 -12.39 3.09
C LEU A 258 11.37 -13.76 3.80
N GLY A 259 10.89 -13.76 5.03
CA GLY A 259 10.49 -14.97 5.73
C GLY A 259 9.27 -15.66 5.10
N ASP A 260 8.78 -16.72 5.74
CA ASP A 260 7.67 -17.50 5.22
C ASP A 260 6.35 -16.72 5.17
N ILE A 261 5.74 -16.72 4.00
CA ILE A 261 4.42 -16.11 3.78
C ILE A 261 3.36 -17.19 3.99
N SER A 262 2.50 -16.97 4.98
CA SER A 262 1.42 -17.89 5.31
C SER A 262 0.06 -17.39 4.84
N PRO A 263 -0.89 -18.28 4.50
CA PRO A 263 -2.28 -17.87 4.33
C PRO A 263 -2.81 -17.16 5.56
N ARG A 264 -3.63 -16.15 5.36
CA ARG A 264 -4.40 -15.50 6.43
C ARG A 264 -5.87 -15.84 6.22
N PRO A 265 -6.42 -16.83 6.91
CA PRO A 265 -7.85 -17.08 6.82
C PRO A 265 -8.59 -15.80 7.22
N MET A 266 -9.63 -15.43 6.48
CA MET A 266 -10.65 -14.51 6.98
C MET A 266 -11.07 -15.06 8.34
N GLY A 267 -11.17 -14.19 9.34
CA GLY A 267 -11.32 -14.62 10.74
C GLY A 267 -12.32 -15.75 10.84
N LYS A 268 -11.94 -16.84 11.47
CA LYS A 268 -12.84 -17.98 11.70
C LYS A 268 -14.10 -17.42 12.34
N LEU A 269 -15.26 -17.76 11.82
CA LEU A 269 -16.54 -17.37 12.43
C LEU A 269 -16.65 -17.90 13.86
N ASP A 270 -16.03 -19.07 14.12
CA ASP A 270 -15.85 -19.64 15.46
C ASP A 270 -14.76 -20.72 15.44
N GLU A 271 -14.15 -21.03 16.59
CA GLU A 271 -13.21 -22.15 16.76
C GLU A 271 -13.94 -23.50 16.68
N ASP A 272 -15.17 -23.56 17.19
CA ASP A 272 -16.02 -24.74 17.09
C ASP A 272 -16.75 -24.77 15.75
N PHE A 273 -16.56 -25.85 14.98
CA PHE A 273 -17.14 -26.02 13.65
C PHE A 273 -18.69 -25.94 13.65
N SER A 274 -19.35 -26.51 14.67
CA SER A 274 -20.81 -26.48 14.79
C SER A 274 -21.32 -25.06 15.01
N THR A 275 -20.63 -24.30 15.84
CA THR A 275 -20.93 -22.88 16.11
C THR A 275 -20.63 -22.01 14.88
N ALA A 276 -19.54 -22.28 14.15
CA ALA A 276 -19.22 -21.59 12.91
C ALA A 276 -20.32 -21.80 11.85
N LEU A 277 -20.86 -23.01 11.70
CA LEU A 277 -21.99 -23.29 10.79
C LEU A 277 -23.24 -22.49 11.19
N LYS A 278 -23.60 -22.46 12.47
CA LYS A 278 -24.75 -21.66 12.97
C LYS A 278 -24.55 -20.16 12.68
N LYS A 279 -23.35 -19.66 12.88
CA LYS A 279 -23.01 -18.26 12.54
C LYS A 279 -23.12 -18.01 11.05
N MET A 280 -22.66 -18.93 10.19
CA MET A 280 -22.78 -18.83 8.74
C MET A 280 -24.25 -18.83 8.28
N GLU A 281 -25.11 -19.68 8.85
CA GLU A 281 -26.53 -19.66 8.55
C GLU A 281 -27.20 -18.35 9.02
N ARG A 282 -26.79 -17.83 10.17
CA ARG A 282 -27.26 -16.53 10.68
C ARG A 282 -26.82 -15.40 9.75
N GLN A 283 -25.58 -15.43 9.28
CA GLN A 283 -25.04 -14.47 8.30
C GLN A 283 -25.88 -14.47 7.02
N ARG A 284 -26.18 -15.64 6.44
CA ARG A 284 -27.04 -15.76 5.24
C ARG A 284 -28.42 -15.13 5.45
N ARG A 285 -29.00 -15.34 6.64
CA ARG A 285 -30.30 -14.71 6.98
C ARG A 285 -30.17 -13.19 7.07
N ILE A 286 -29.12 -12.66 7.69
CA ILE A 286 -28.87 -11.22 7.76
C ILE A 286 -28.70 -10.63 6.36
N MET A 287 -27.98 -11.30 5.46
CA MET A 287 -27.83 -10.86 4.07
C MET A 287 -29.15 -10.72 3.33
N CYS A 288 -30.16 -11.53 3.64
CA CYS A 288 -31.50 -11.38 3.06
C CYS A 288 -32.23 -10.08 3.47
N PHE A 289 -31.83 -9.48 4.59
CA PHE A 289 -32.39 -8.20 5.05
C PHE A 289 -31.58 -6.98 4.59
N LEU A 290 -30.28 -7.16 4.35
CA LEU A 290 -29.42 -6.07 3.90
C LEU A 290 -29.69 -5.75 2.41
N PRO A 291 -29.58 -4.47 2.00
CA PRO A 291 -29.96 -4.03 0.65
C PRO A 291 -29.00 -4.48 -0.46
N GLY A 292 -27.82 -4.97 -0.15
CA GLY A 292 -26.82 -5.40 -1.15
C GLY A 292 -26.22 -4.29 -2.01
N PHE A 293 -26.24 -3.02 -1.53
CA PHE A 293 -25.73 -1.88 -2.30
C PHE A 293 -24.22 -1.67 -2.11
N ASP A 294 -23.60 -2.35 -1.16
CA ASP A 294 -22.16 -2.25 -0.84
C ASP A 294 -21.65 -0.79 -0.74
N CYS A 295 -22.49 0.08 -0.15
CA CYS A 295 -22.30 1.54 -0.14
C CYS A 295 -21.29 2.04 0.91
N ALA A 296 -20.75 1.14 1.74
CA ALA A 296 -19.85 1.43 2.86
C ALA A 296 -20.38 2.46 3.90
N GLY A 297 -21.63 2.89 3.82
CA GLY A 297 -22.21 3.89 4.72
C GLY A 297 -22.31 3.45 6.18
N CYS A 298 -22.22 2.14 6.45
CA CYS A 298 -22.19 1.53 7.79
C CYS A 298 -20.77 1.38 8.36
N GLY A 299 -19.74 1.82 7.64
CA GLY A 299 -18.33 1.62 8.03
C GLY A 299 -17.72 0.30 7.56
N ALA A 300 -18.53 -0.70 7.20
CA ALA A 300 -18.06 -1.92 6.56
C ALA A 300 -17.91 -1.71 5.05
N PRO A 301 -16.92 -2.34 4.37
CA PRO A 301 -16.68 -2.14 2.94
C PRO A 301 -17.83 -2.63 2.05
N ASP A 302 -18.53 -3.68 2.47
CA ASP A 302 -19.66 -4.28 1.77
C ASP A 302 -20.70 -4.85 2.75
N CYS A 303 -21.84 -5.25 2.22
CA CYS A 303 -22.93 -5.82 3.03
C CYS A 303 -22.58 -7.20 3.61
N GLN A 304 -21.73 -7.97 2.93
CA GLN A 304 -21.27 -9.26 3.45
C GLN A 304 -20.42 -9.07 4.70
N THR A 305 -19.44 -8.19 4.66
CA THR A 305 -18.59 -7.86 5.83
C THR A 305 -19.43 -7.34 7.00
N LEU A 306 -20.41 -6.47 6.76
CA LEU A 306 -21.32 -6.05 7.82
C LEU A 306 -22.05 -7.23 8.44
N SER A 307 -22.51 -8.19 7.63
CA SER A 307 -23.21 -9.37 8.14
C SER A 307 -22.30 -10.28 8.96
N GLU A 308 -21.02 -10.39 8.62
CA GLU A 308 -19.99 -11.10 9.37
C GLU A 308 -19.73 -10.42 10.72
N ASP A 309 -19.55 -9.11 10.72
CA ASP A 309 -19.39 -8.32 11.95
C ASP A 309 -20.59 -8.47 12.90
N ILE A 310 -21.81 -8.53 12.35
CA ILE A 310 -23.03 -8.72 13.16
C ILE A 310 -23.05 -10.10 13.83
N VAL A 311 -22.69 -11.17 13.11
CA VAL A 311 -22.69 -12.52 13.70
C VAL A 311 -21.56 -12.73 14.68
N GLN A 312 -20.48 -11.97 14.57
CA GLN A 312 -19.37 -11.94 15.52
C GLN A 312 -19.63 -11.02 16.72
N GLY A 313 -20.68 -10.19 16.67
CA GLY A 313 -21.04 -9.26 17.75
C GLY A 313 -20.31 -7.91 17.68
N ASN A 314 -19.57 -7.65 16.61
CA ASN A 314 -18.81 -6.40 16.39
C ASN A 314 -19.68 -5.28 15.81
N ALA A 315 -20.82 -5.62 15.21
CA ALA A 315 -21.76 -4.68 14.62
C ALA A 315 -23.22 -5.06 14.91
N GLN A 316 -24.13 -4.16 14.55
CA GLN A 316 -25.58 -4.36 14.64
C GLN A 316 -26.23 -4.05 13.28
N ILE A 317 -27.39 -4.62 13.02
CA ILE A 317 -28.13 -4.36 11.76
C ILE A 317 -28.51 -2.87 11.63
N SER A 318 -28.66 -2.18 12.76
CA SER A 318 -28.90 -0.74 12.82
C SER A 318 -27.68 0.11 12.39
N HIS A 319 -26.50 -0.48 12.15
CA HIS A 319 -25.40 0.23 11.54
C HIS A 319 -25.67 0.53 10.04
N CYS A 320 -26.44 -0.32 9.36
CA CYS A 320 -26.86 -0.06 7.98
C CYS A 320 -27.85 1.12 7.91
N ILE A 321 -27.50 2.18 7.19
CA ILE A 321 -28.32 3.39 7.04
C ILE A 321 -29.71 3.07 6.50
N PHE A 322 -29.81 2.16 5.54
CA PHE A 322 -31.09 1.74 4.95
C PHE A 322 -31.93 0.98 5.96
N MET A 323 -31.32 0.14 6.80
CA MET A 323 -32.01 -0.56 7.87
C MET A 323 -32.44 0.39 8.98
N GLN A 324 -31.63 1.39 9.34
CA GLN A 324 -32.03 2.47 10.26
C GLN A 324 -33.33 3.13 9.78
N HIS A 325 -33.39 3.50 8.50
CA HIS A 325 -34.57 4.13 7.93
C HIS A 325 -35.83 3.25 8.04
N GLN A 326 -35.69 1.95 7.76
CA GLN A 326 -36.81 1.01 7.93
C GLN A 326 -37.21 0.85 9.41
N MET A 327 -36.25 0.74 10.31
CA MET A 327 -36.50 0.62 11.75
C MET A 327 -37.16 1.87 12.32
N ILE A 328 -36.79 3.06 11.86
CA ILE A 328 -37.46 4.33 12.24
C ILE A 328 -38.92 4.32 11.75
N LYS A 329 -39.15 3.92 10.50
CA LYS A 329 -40.51 3.83 9.93
C LYS A 329 -41.41 2.83 10.69
N GLN A 330 -40.80 1.79 11.27
CA GLN A 330 -41.49 0.78 12.08
C GLN A 330 -41.55 1.12 13.57
N ASN A 331 -41.07 2.30 13.98
CA ASN A 331 -40.96 2.73 15.39
C ASN A 331 -40.07 1.81 16.26
N LEU A 332 -39.16 1.08 15.66
CA LEU A 332 -38.15 0.23 16.33
C LEU A 332 -36.88 0.99 16.70
N LEU A 333 -36.66 2.14 16.10
CA LEU A 333 -35.50 3.01 16.34
C LEU A 333 -35.97 4.48 16.31
N SER A 334 -35.55 5.28 17.28
CA SER A 334 -35.79 6.72 17.23
C SER A 334 -34.78 7.44 16.35
N GLN A 335 -35.13 8.61 15.81
CA GLN A 335 -34.21 9.40 15.02
C GLN A 335 -32.93 9.79 15.80
N SER A 336 -33.07 10.14 17.08
CA SER A 336 -31.94 10.48 17.94
C SER A 336 -31.00 9.28 18.17
N GLN A 337 -31.52 8.06 18.27
CA GLN A 337 -30.71 6.85 18.33
C GLN A 337 -29.97 6.58 17.03
N ALA A 338 -30.62 6.78 15.88
CA ALA A 338 -30.00 6.62 14.57
C ALA A 338 -28.81 7.57 14.36
N VAL A 339 -28.99 8.85 14.77
CA VAL A 339 -27.88 9.84 14.72
C VAL A 339 -26.73 9.39 15.60
N ARG A 340 -26.95 8.99 16.84
CA ARG A 340 -25.90 8.50 17.74
C ARG A 340 -25.16 7.28 17.17
N ILE A 341 -25.86 6.33 16.55
CA ILE A 341 -25.22 5.18 15.91
C ILE A 341 -24.29 5.65 14.77
N THR A 342 -24.74 6.59 13.97
CA THR A 342 -23.95 7.16 12.86
C THR A 342 -22.74 7.92 13.38
N GLU A 343 -22.89 8.71 14.45
CA GLU A 343 -21.79 9.42 15.11
C GLU A 343 -20.77 8.45 15.72
N ASN A 344 -21.21 7.33 16.30
CA ASN A 344 -20.31 6.30 16.83
C ASN A 344 -19.46 5.64 15.72
N ILE A 345 -20.02 5.49 14.52
CA ILE A 345 -19.31 4.88 13.37
C ILE A 345 -18.30 5.87 12.76
N TRP A 346 -18.73 7.11 12.55
CA TRP A 346 -17.97 8.07 11.75
C TRP A 346 -17.27 9.14 12.57
N GLY A 347 -17.59 9.27 13.84
CA GLY A 347 -17.13 10.32 14.75
C GLY A 347 -18.12 11.49 14.88
N GLU A 348 -18.20 12.03 16.09
CA GLU A 348 -19.06 13.14 16.45
C GLU A 348 -18.71 14.40 15.63
N GLY A 349 -19.71 15.11 15.10
CA GLY A 349 -19.55 16.33 14.32
C GLY A 349 -18.90 16.16 12.95
N ARG A 350 -18.52 14.94 12.55
CA ARG A 350 -17.80 14.71 11.27
C ARG A 350 -18.68 14.92 10.04
N LEU A 351 -19.98 14.71 10.19
CA LEU A 351 -20.97 14.89 9.12
C LEU A 351 -21.53 16.32 9.07
N GLU A 352 -21.23 17.14 10.09
CA GLU A 352 -21.65 18.53 10.14
C GLU A 352 -20.70 19.41 9.31
N LYS A 353 -21.14 19.78 8.10
CA LYS A 353 -20.44 20.76 7.26
C LYS A 353 -20.91 22.16 7.63
N ASN A 354 -20.04 22.93 8.24
CA ASN A 354 -20.27 24.34 8.49
C ASN A 354 -19.80 25.16 7.28
N CYS A 355 -20.69 25.40 6.32
CA CYS A 355 -20.41 26.16 5.10
C CYS A 355 -20.11 27.65 5.36
N ASN A 356 -20.39 28.13 6.57
CA ASN A 356 -20.17 29.54 6.96
C ASN A 356 -18.72 29.91 7.33
N LYS A 357 -17.77 28.95 7.26
CA LYS A 357 -16.35 29.25 7.55
C LYS A 357 -15.51 29.71 6.35
N SER A 358 -16.06 29.75 5.17
CA SER A 358 -15.42 30.33 3.97
C SER A 358 -16.30 31.42 3.43
N GLY A 359 -16.17 32.68 3.92
CA GLY A 359 -16.57 33.98 3.35
C GLY A 359 -17.50 34.06 2.11
N ALA A 360 -18.42 33.13 1.92
CA ALA A 360 -19.45 33.18 0.89
C ALA A 360 -20.73 33.74 1.54
N GLU A 361 -21.02 34.99 1.22
CA GLU A 361 -22.30 35.62 1.49
C GLU A 361 -23.46 34.82 0.93
N ASN A 362 -24.51 34.77 1.69
CA ASN A 362 -25.78 34.13 1.45
C ASN A 362 -26.23 34.12 -0.03
N GLU A 363 -26.24 32.96 -0.65
CA GLU A 363 -27.19 32.63 -1.70
C GLU A 363 -28.20 31.63 -1.13
N ASN A 364 -29.45 32.08 -1.01
CA ASN A 364 -30.59 31.29 -0.60
C ASN A 364 -30.74 30.05 -1.53
N ILE A 365 -30.65 28.85 -1.00
CA ILE A 365 -31.15 27.62 -1.62
C ILE A 365 -32.54 27.34 -1.07
#